data_a4ea4b5a7b63a00951241907b0309ec6
#
_entry.id   a4ea4b5a7b63a00951241907b0309ec6
#
_cell.length_a   1.000
_cell.length_b   1.000
_cell.length_c   1.000
_cell.angle_alpha   90.00
_cell.angle_beta   90.00
_cell.angle_gamma   90.00
#
_symmetry.space_group_name_H-M   'P 1'
#
loop_
_entity.id
_entity.type
_entity.pdbx_description
1 polymer ?
#
loop_
_entity_poly.entity_id
_entity_poly.type
_entity_poly.pdbx_seq_one_letter_code
_entity_poly.pdbx_strand_id
1 'polypeptide(L)'
;MAQLLYPDWREIVVFSPAGPKPQVLMENDQFKVVVGGLEPGQKIPPHPEGESVFHFLEGTGWMIVGDERFAVKPGATVVTPAGAKRGIEPETRLAFLAARVA
;
A
#
# COMPACT_ATOMS: atom_id res chain seq x y z
N MET A 1 20.58 -15.85 -1.12
CA MET A 1 19.94 -15.43 -2.37
C MET A 1 18.59 -14.81 -2.05
N ALA A 2 18.28 -13.72 -2.70
CA ALA A 2 16.98 -13.08 -2.51
C ALA A 2 15.84 -13.94 -3.09
N GLN A 3 14.73 -13.95 -2.43
CA GLN A 3 13.53 -14.62 -2.93
C GLN A 3 13.00 -13.86 -4.16
N LEU A 4 12.74 -14.55 -5.23
CA LEU A 4 12.29 -13.97 -6.49
C LEU A 4 10.79 -14.14 -6.74
N LEU A 5 10.22 -15.22 -6.22
CA LEU A 5 8.82 -15.54 -6.43
C LEU A 5 8.06 -15.50 -5.12
N TYR A 6 6.94 -14.78 -5.15
CA TYR A 6 5.96 -14.75 -4.07
C TYR A 6 4.64 -15.22 -4.69
N PRO A 7 4.36 -16.53 -4.65
CA PRO A 7 3.25 -17.10 -5.44
C PRO A 7 1.86 -16.65 -5.00
N ASP A 8 1.71 -16.22 -3.75
CA ASP A 8 0.43 -15.76 -3.25
C ASP A 8 0.63 -14.67 -2.20
N TRP A 9 0.17 -13.46 -2.47
CA TRP A 9 0.27 -12.34 -1.54
C TRP A 9 -0.43 -12.62 -0.20
N ARG A 10 -1.41 -13.52 -0.19
CA ARG A 10 -2.14 -13.89 1.01
C ARG A 10 -1.27 -14.56 2.05
N GLU A 11 -0.19 -15.19 1.61
CA GLU A 11 0.79 -15.83 2.50
C GLU A 11 1.77 -14.84 3.11
N ILE A 12 1.83 -13.61 2.56
CA ILE A 12 2.82 -12.60 2.94
C ILE A 12 2.19 -11.51 3.79
N VAL A 13 0.98 -11.07 3.44
CA VAL A 13 0.31 -9.95 4.09
C VAL A 13 0.11 -10.21 5.57
N VAL A 14 0.31 -9.17 6.37
CA VAL A 14 0.06 -9.21 7.81
C VAL A 14 -1.02 -8.20 8.14
N PHE A 15 -2.11 -8.69 8.74
CA PHE A 15 -3.14 -7.84 9.34
C PHE A 15 -2.95 -7.92 10.86
N SER A 16 -2.73 -6.79 11.49
CA SER A 16 -2.45 -6.74 12.93
C SER A 16 -3.33 -5.73 13.62
N PRO A 17 -3.94 -6.07 14.75
CA PRO A 17 -4.71 -5.09 15.53
C PRO A 17 -3.83 -3.99 16.12
N ALA A 18 -2.51 -4.21 16.20
CA ALA A 18 -1.57 -3.22 16.72
C ALA A 18 -1.23 -2.11 15.70
N GLY A 19 -1.65 -2.25 14.47
CA GLY A 19 -1.39 -1.29 13.41
C GLY A 19 -0.80 -1.93 12.16
N PRO A 20 -0.59 -1.13 11.10
CA PRO A 20 -0.03 -1.64 9.85
C PRO A 20 1.36 -2.23 10.04
N LYS A 21 1.61 -3.36 9.41
CA LYS A 21 2.93 -4.03 9.41
C LYS A 21 3.29 -4.43 7.98
N PRO A 22 3.70 -3.47 7.13
CA PRO A 22 4.08 -3.77 5.75
C PRO A 22 5.21 -4.78 5.69
N GLN A 23 5.10 -5.71 4.75
CA GLN A 23 6.11 -6.73 4.52
C GLN A 23 6.93 -6.33 3.30
N VAL A 24 8.23 -6.19 3.49
CA VAL A 24 9.15 -5.74 2.43
C VAL A 24 9.49 -6.92 1.53
N LEU A 25 9.20 -6.78 0.24
CA LEU A 25 9.58 -7.77 -0.77
C LEU A 25 10.94 -7.45 -1.38
N MET A 26 11.20 -6.17 -1.56
CA MET A 26 12.45 -5.70 -2.14
C MET A 26 12.73 -4.28 -1.66
N GLU A 27 13.99 -3.99 -1.38
CA GLU A 27 14.40 -2.64 -0.99
C GLU A 27 15.85 -2.41 -1.40
N ASN A 28 16.10 -1.26 -1.99
CA ASN A 28 17.45 -0.78 -2.31
C ASN A 28 17.47 0.74 -2.23
N ASP A 29 18.57 1.36 -2.67
CA ASP A 29 18.75 2.81 -2.59
C ASP A 29 17.78 3.58 -3.48
N GLN A 30 17.13 2.92 -4.43
CA GLN A 30 16.30 3.56 -5.45
C GLN A 30 14.82 3.36 -5.21
N PHE A 31 14.40 2.18 -4.75
CA PHE A 31 12.98 1.91 -4.55
C PHE A 31 12.73 0.82 -3.53
N LYS A 32 11.47 0.72 -3.13
CA LYS A 32 11.00 -0.25 -2.15
C LYS A 32 9.67 -0.83 -2.59
N VAL A 33 9.53 -2.15 -2.49
CA VAL A 33 8.28 -2.85 -2.80
C VAL A 33 7.79 -3.55 -1.54
N VAL A 34 6.53 -3.31 -1.20
CA VAL A 34 5.94 -3.88 0.02
C VAL A 34 4.55 -4.44 -0.27
N VAL A 35 4.14 -5.39 0.56
CA VAL A 35 2.74 -5.82 0.67
C VAL A 35 2.25 -5.37 2.04
N GLY A 36 1.18 -4.61 2.05
CA GLY A 36 0.61 -4.06 3.27
C GLY A 36 -0.81 -4.53 3.50
N GLY A 37 -1.19 -4.65 4.77
CA GLY A 37 -2.54 -4.95 5.18
C GLY A 37 -3.02 -3.97 6.23
N LEU A 38 -4.29 -3.56 6.11
CA LEU A 38 -4.93 -2.63 7.03
C LEU A 38 -6.25 -3.23 7.51
N GLU A 39 -6.44 -3.21 8.81
CA GLU A 39 -7.76 -3.49 9.39
C GLU A 39 -8.63 -2.23 9.30
N PRO A 40 -9.96 -2.38 9.31
CA PRO A 40 -10.83 -1.20 9.33
C PRO A 40 -10.46 -0.25 10.46
N GLY A 41 -10.39 1.05 10.14
CA GLY A 41 -10.02 2.07 11.10
C GLY A 41 -8.52 2.36 11.20
N GLN A 42 -7.67 1.52 10.63
CA GLN A 42 -6.22 1.74 10.61
C GLN A 42 -5.85 2.62 9.44
N LYS A 43 -5.92 3.92 9.61
CA LYS A 43 -5.62 4.88 8.56
C LYS A 43 -4.12 5.07 8.41
N ILE A 44 -3.68 5.26 7.16
CA ILE A 44 -2.37 5.83 6.87
C ILE A 44 -2.61 7.31 6.59
N PRO A 45 -2.22 8.23 7.50
CA PRO A 45 -2.45 9.65 7.30
C PRO A 45 -1.71 10.17 6.07
N PRO A 46 -2.26 11.13 5.32
CA PRO A 46 -1.56 11.69 4.18
C PRO A 46 -0.23 12.33 4.61
N HIS A 47 0.84 11.99 3.91
CA HIS A 47 2.15 12.61 4.09
C HIS A 47 2.91 12.56 2.77
N PRO A 48 3.85 13.50 2.54
CA PRO A 48 4.58 13.54 1.27
C PRO A 48 5.53 12.36 1.16
N GLU A 49 5.60 11.80 -0.05
CA GLU A 49 6.48 10.67 -0.37
C GLU A 49 6.99 10.81 -1.80
N GLY A 50 7.93 9.96 -2.18
CA GLY A 50 8.36 9.84 -3.56
C GLY A 50 7.28 9.22 -4.45
N GLU A 51 7.54 9.17 -5.75
CA GLU A 51 6.64 8.54 -6.70
C GLU A 51 6.31 7.11 -6.29
N SER A 52 5.08 6.71 -6.52
CA SER A 52 4.66 5.36 -6.15
C SER A 52 3.54 4.82 -7.02
N VAL A 53 3.39 3.50 -6.97
CA VAL A 53 2.25 2.79 -7.54
C VAL A 53 1.67 1.93 -6.44
N PHE A 54 0.37 2.06 -6.20
CA PHE A 54 -0.37 1.22 -5.26
C PHE A 54 -1.35 0.38 -6.05
N HIS A 55 -1.28 -0.94 -5.87
CA HIS A 55 -2.22 -1.87 -6.49
C HIS A 55 -2.99 -2.58 -5.40
N PHE A 56 -4.31 -2.43 -5.41
CA PHE A 56 -5.17 -2.97 -4.35
C PHE A 56 -5.58 -4.40 -4.68
N LEU A 57 -5.34 -5.29 -3.71
CA LEU A 57 -5.47 -6.73 -3.90
C LEU A 57 -6.77 -7.28 -3.32
N GLU A 58 -7.22 -6.71 -2.19
CA GLU A 58 -8.42 -7.16 -1.50
C GLU A 58 -8.99 -6.02 -0.67
N GLY A 59 -10.31 -6.05 -0.49
CA GLY A 59 -11.01 -5.07 0.34
C GLY A 59 -11.34 -3.78 -0.40
N THR A 60 -12.00 -2.87 0.32
CA THR A 60 -12.42 -1.57 -0.20
C THR A 60 -12.00 -0.47 0.76
N GLY A 61 -11.88 0.73 0.23
CA GLY A 61 -11.50 1.90 1.01
C GLY A 61 -11.25 3.09 0.11
N TRP A 62 -10.42 4.00 0.61
CA TRP A 62 -10.10 5.25 -0.07
C TRP A 62 -8.60 5.46 -0.10
N MET A 63 -8.12 5.92 -1.24
CA MET A 63 -6.75 6.41 -1.39
C MET A 63 -6.79 7.93 -1.56
N ILE A 64 -6.02 8.63 -0.76
CA ILE A 64 -5.93 10.09 -0.81
C ILE A 64 -4.61 10.44 -1.49
N VAL A 65 -4.68 11.29 -2.53
CA VAL A 65 -3.51 11.80 -3.24
C VAL A 65 -3.67 13.30 -3.40
N GLY A 66 -2.89 14.07 -2.66
CA GLY A 66 -3.05 15.52 -2.63
C GLY A 66 -4.43 15.89 -2.12
N ASP A 67 -5.20 16.61 -2.94
CA ASP A 67 -6.57 17.04 -2.61
C ASP A 67 -7.62 16.06 -3.14
N GLU A 68 -7.21 14.99 -3.80
CA GLU A 68 -8.14 14.03 -4.40
C GLU A 68 -8.32 12.81 -3.52
N ARG A 69 -9.50 12.21 -3.60
CA ARG A 69 -9.86 11.04 -2.82
C ARG A 69 -10.54 10.04 -3.75
N PHE A 70 -9.92 8.86 -3.88
CA PHE A 70 -10.39 7.84 -4.82
C PHE A 70 -10.91 6.63 -4.06
N ALA A 71 -12.11 6.17 -4.43
CA ALA A 71 -12.60 4.88 -3.96
C ALA A 71 -11.79 3.78 -4.62
N VAL A 72 -11.30 2.83 -3.82
CA VAL A 72 -10.50 1.71 -4.32
C VAL A 72 -11.16 0.38 -3.96
N LYS A 73 -10.93 -0.59 -4.82
CA LYS A 73 -11.44 -1.97 -4.70
C LYS A 73 -10.40 -2.91 -5.30
N PRO A 74 -10.56 -4.24 -5.18
CA PRO A 74 -9.61 -5.19 -5.78
C PRO A 74 -9.40 -4.91 -7.27
N GLY A 75 -8.13 -4.81 -7.67
CA GLY A 75 -7.74 -4.50 -9.03
C GLY A 75 -7.48 -3.03 -9.32
N ALA A 76 -7.86 -2.12 -8.41
CA ALA A 76 -7.58 -0.70 -8.59
C ALA A 76 -6.08 -0.42 -8.48
N THR A 77 -5.59 0.50 -9.32
CA THR A 77 -4.20 0.94 -9.29
C THR A 77 -4.16 2.45 -9.19
N VAL A 78 -3.43 2.98 -8.22
CA VAL A 78 -3.27 4.42 -8.01
C VAL A 78 -1.82 4.78 -8.18
N VAL A 79 -1.55 5.77 -9.01
CA VAL A 79 -0.21 6.28 -9.27
C VAL A 79 -0.07 7.63 -8.58
N THR A 80 0.99 7.82 -7.81
CA THR A 80 1.21 9.07 -7.08
C THR A 80 2.46 9.77 -7.59
N PRO A 81 2.35 11.07 -7.94
CA PRO A 81 3.54 11.83 -8.34
C PRO A 81 4.43 12.15 -7.13
N ALA A 82 5.68 12.48 -7.42
CA ALA A 82 6.66 12.86 -6.41
C ALA A 82 6.16 14.05 -5.59
N GLY A 83 6.30 13.97 -4.27
CA GLY A 83 5.95 15.05 -3.35
C GLY A 83 4.47 15.15 -3.02
N ALA A 84 3.60 14.42 -3.70
CA ALA A 84 2.18 14.42 -3.37
C ALA A 84 1.97 13.76 -2.00
N LYS A 85 1.15 14.35 -1.17
CA LYS A 85 0.72 13.74 0.08
C LYS A 85 -0.22 12.59 -0.25
N ARG A 86 0.05 11.41 0.31
CA ARG A 86 -0.78 10.26 0.09
C ARG A 86 -1.14 9.55 1.39
N GLY A 87 -2.33 9.01 1.44
CA GLY A 87 -2.82 8.26 2.57
C GLY A 87 -3.84 7.22 2.15
N ILE A 88 -4.19 6.34 3.06
CA ILE A 88 -5.16 5.27 2.83
C ILE A 88 -6.13 5.21 4.00
N GLU A 89 -7.42 5.07 3.68
CA GLU A 89 -8.48 4.88 4.68
C GLU A 89 -9.23 3.60 4.32
N PRO A 90 -8.98 2.48 5.02
CA PRO A 90 -9.69 1.24 4.74
C PRO A 90 -11.13 1.32 5.24
N GLU A 91 -12.07 0.87 4.41
CA GLU A 91 -13.46 0.68 4.78
C GLU A 91 -13.69 -0.74 5.29
N THR A 92 -13.12 -1.72 4.57
CA THR A 92 -13.04 -3.11 5.01
C THR A 92 -11.57 -3.46 5.20
N ARG A 93 -11.26 -4.70 5.61
CA ARG A 93 -9.89 -5.19 5.62
C ARG A 93 -9.31 -5.02 4.22
N LEU A 94 -8.18 -4.34 4.11
CA LEU A 94 -7.63 -3.91 2.83
C LEU A 94 -6.20 -4.40 2.67
N ALA A 95 -5.91 -5.03 1.53
CA ALA A 95 -4.55 -5.47 1.18
C ALA A 95 -4.09 -4.78 -0.09
N PHE A 96 -2.83 -4.40 -0.13
CA PHE A 96 -2.25 -3.73 -1.29
C PHE A 96 -0.79 -4.10 -1.50
N LEU A 97 -0.36 -3.99 -2.75
CA LEU A 97 1.04 -4.00 -3.14
C LEU A 97 1.44 -2.56 -3.45
N ALA A 98 2.56 -2.12 -2.93
CA ALA A 98 3.07 -0.79 -3.23
C ALA A 98 4.52 -0.85 -3.68
N ALA A 99 4.82 -0.14 -4.76
CA ALA A 99 6.18 0.11 -5.21
C ALA A 99 6.40 1.63 -5.13
N ARG A 100 7.45 2.04 -4.44
CA ARG A 100 7.73 3.47 -4.26
C ARG A 100 9.21 3.79 -4.38
N VAL A 101 9.47 4.99 -4.83
CA VAL A 101 10.84 5.54 -4.87
C VAL A 101 11.30 5.78 -3.43
N ALA A 102 12.50 5.38 -3.15
CA ALA A 102 13.09 5.53 -1.82
C ALA A 102 13.37 6.99 -1.47
#